data_63b8c01a79876e6bfbbe7ad69b1ef259
#
_entry.id   63b8c01a79876e6bfbbe7ad69b1ef259
#
_cell.length_a   1.000
_cell.length_b   1.000
_cell.length_c   1.000
_cell.angle_alpha   90.00
_cell.angle_beta   90.00
_cell.angle_gamma   90.00
#
_symmetry.space_group_name_H-M   'P 1'
#
loop_
_entity.id
_entity.type
_entity.pdbx_description
1 polymer ?
#
loop_
_entity_poly.entity_id
_entity_poly.type
_entity_poly.pdbx_seq_one_letter_code
_entity_poly.pdbx_strand_id
1 'polypeptide(L)'
;MIAYKLLRQRKDGTLGPLFINASQRVPMGEWLEAENHPTKGFAQRQGWHCTLTPNAPHLKLEPKGSTRVWAMVDVEDFEKYNRPESQGGTWVLAQRMKVIKTIGV
;
A
#
# COMPACT_ATOMS: atom_id res chain seq x y z
N MET A 1 -9.02 8.27 -8.20
CA MET A 1 -9.85 7.16 -7.67
C MET A 1 -9.43 6.85 -6.25
N ILE A 2 -10.37 6.61 -5.38
CA ILE A 2 -10.06 6.21 -4.00
C ILE A 2 -9.74 4.72 -3.97
N ALA A 3 -8.66 4.39 -3.26
CA ALA A 3 -8.25 3.01 -3.02
C ALA A 3 -7.73 2.90 -1.58
N TYR A 4 -7.22 1.74 -1.22
CA TYR A 4 -6.75 1.49 0.14
C TYR A 4 -5.41 0.77 0.08
N LYS A 5 -4.52 1.11 1.00
CA LYS A 5 -3.20 0.51 1.07
C LYS A 5 -2.83 0.21 2.51
N LEU A 6 -2.30 -0.99 2.74
CA LEU A 6 -1.76 -1.36 4.04
C LEU A 6 -0.32 -0.85 4.13
N LEU A 7 -0.05 -0.03 5.14
CA LEU A 7 1.26 0.57 5.35
C LEU A 7 1.81 0.18 6.71
N ARG A 8 3.13 0.26 6.85
CA ARG A 8 3.80 0.11 8.14
C ARG A 8 3.67 1.41 8.91
N GLN A 9 3.27 1.32 10.18
CA GLN A 9 3.31 2.45 11.09
C GLN A 9 4.48 2.26 12.05
N ARG A 10 5.37 3.22 12.10
CA ARG A 10 6.54 3.19 12.98
C ARG A 10 6.19 3.72 14.36
N LYS A 11 7.08 3.49 15.34
CA LYS A 11 6.88 3.94 16.71
C LYS A 11 6.74 5.47 16.83
N ASP A 12 7.38 6.21 15.92
CA ASP A 12 7.28 7.67 15.89
C ASP A 12 6.03 8.19 15.17
N GLY A 13 5.14 7.28 14.71
CA GLY A 13 3.91 7.63 14.03
C GLY A 13 4.04 7.80 12.52
N THR A 14 5.25 7.74 11.97
CA THR A 14 5.44 7.87 10.52
C THR A 14 5.02 6.60 9.80
N LEU A 15 4.62 6.76 8.52
CA LEU A 15 4.20 5.64 7.68
C LEU A 15 5.31 5.26 6.71
N GLY A 16 5.30 4.01 6.30
CA GLY A 16 6.24 3.49 5.31
C GLY A 16 5.69 2.28 4.57
N PRO A 17 6.34 1.88 3.46
CA PRO A 17 5.94 0.69 2.72
C PRO A 17 6.17 -0.57 3.55
N LEU A 18 5.43 -1.64 3.21
CA LEU A 18 5.56 -2.90 3.96
C LEU A 18 6.85 -3.65 3.63
N PHE A 19 7.19 -3.75 2.36
CA PHE A 19 8.23 -4.67 1.91
C PHE A 19 9.36 -4.00 1.15
N ILE A 20 9.05 -3.17 0.16
CA ILE A 20 10.05 -2.56 -0.70
C ILE A 20 10.44 -1.22 -0.12
N ASN A 21 11.76 -0.96 -0.05
CA ASN A 21 12.29 0.29 0.47
C ASN A 21 11.70 0.64 1.85
N ALA A 22 11.86 -0.27 2.80
CA ALA A 22 11.19 -0.19 4.10
C ALA A 22 11.57 1.05 4.92
N SER A 23 12.66 1.72 4.59
CA SER A 23 13.09 2.97 5.24
C SER A 23 12.41 4.20 4.66
N GLN A 24 11.74 4.09 3.51
CA GLN A 24 11.06 5.21 2.89
C GLN A 24 9.95 5.73 3.81
N ARG A 25 9.80 7.05 3.83
CA ARG A 25 8.69 7.68 4.53
C ARG A 25 7.57 7.99 3.53
N VAL A 26 6.34 7.74 3.96
CA VAL A 26 5.15 7.99 3.15
C VAL A 26 4.39 9.12 3.82
N PRO A 27 4.61 10.38 3.39
CA PRO A 27 3.92 11.53 4.00
C PRO A 27 2.43 11.54 3.62
N MET A 28 1.62 12.15 4.49
CA MET A 28 0.19 12.33 4.21
C MET A 28 -0.02 13.60 3.38
N GLY A 29 -0.97 13.55 2.46
CA GLY A 29 -1.39 14.72 1.70
C GLY A 29 -0.48 15.10 0.55
N GLU A 30 0.52 14.30 0.22
CA GLU A 30 1.44 14.56 -0.88
C GLU A 30 1.35 13.47 -1.94
N TRP A 31 1.39 13.89 -3.21
CA TRP A 31 1.48 12.93 -4.31
C TRP A 31 2.86 12.31 -4.37
N LEU A 32 2.87 10.97 -4.40
CA LEU A 32 4.09 10.19 -4.49
C LEU A 32 4.13 9.43 -5.80
N GLU A 33 5.24 9.59 -6.52
CA GLU A 33 5.49 8.83 -7.75
C GLU A 33 5.95 7.41 -7.40
N ALA A 34 5.56 6.44 -8.24
CA ALA A 34 6.04 5.07 -8.08
C ALA A 34 7.52 5.00 -8.39
N GLU A 35 8.25 4.26 -7.56
CA GLU A 35 9.67 4.02 -7.76
C GLU A 35 9.88 2.63 -8.36
N ASN A 36 10.91 2.50 -9.21
CA ASN A 36 11.26 1.22 -9.80
C ASN A 36 12.27 0.49 -8.91
N HIS A 37 11.77 -0.47 -8.16
CA HIS A 37 12.62 -1.31 -7.29
C HIS A 37 12.62 -2.73 -7.84
N PRO A 38 13.70 -3.17 -8.51
CA PRO A 38 13.77 -4.53 -9.05
C PRO A 38 13.80 -5.56 -7.92
N THR A 39 12.71 -6.30 -7.79
CA THR A 39 12.56 -7.39 -6.83
C THR A 39 11.92 -8.59 -7.51
N LYS A 40 11.57 -9.62 -6.76
CA LYS A 40 10.93 -10.82 -7.30
C LYS A 40 9.41 -10.76 -7.19
N GLY A 41 8.71 -11.44 -8.09
CA GLY A 41 7.25 -11.59 -8.05
C GLY A 41 6.52 -10.29 -8.36
N PHE A 42 5.41 -10.05 -7.69
CA PHE A 42 4.61 -8.85 -7.89
C PHE A 42 5.38 -7.57 -7.56
N ALA A 43 6.31 -7.66 -6.64
CA ALA A 43 7.13 -6.53 -6.25
C ALA A 43 8.05 -6.05 -7.37
N GLN A 44 8.21 -6.82 -8.44
CA GLN A 44 8.96 -6.37 -9.62
C GLN A 44 8.21 -5.33 -10.44
N ARG A 45 6.90 -5.25 -10.28
CA ARG A 45 6.10 -4.27 -11.00
C ARG A 45 6.27 -2.90 -10.37
N GLN A 46 6.60 -1.91 -11.19
CA GLN A 46 6.64 -0.53 -10.76
C GLN A 46 5.22 -0.05 -10.46
N GLY A 47 4.98 0.46 -9.27
CA GLY A 47 3.69 1.00 -8.90
C GLY A 47 3.35 0.78 -7.43
N TRP A 48 2.33 1.52 -6.99
CA TRP A 48 1.76 1.37 -5.66
C TRP A 48 0.65 0.32 -5.73
N HIS A 49 0.82 -0.77 -4.99
CA HIS A 49 -0.18 -1.85 -4.94
C HIS A 49 -1.25 -1.51 -3.92
N CYS A 50 -2.46 -1.28 -4.39
CA CYS A 50 -3.59 -0.88 -3.55
C CYS A 50 -4.79 -1.81 -3.76
N THR A 51 -5.71 -1.82 -2.81
CA THR A 51 -6.96 -2.58 -2.89
C THR A 51 -8.14 -1.64 -3.03
N LEU A 52 -9.27 -2.17 -3.52
CA LEU A 52 -10.51 -1.39 -3.63
C LEU A 52 -11.27 -1.30 -2.30
N THR A 53 -10.94 -2.18 -1.35
CA THR A 53 -11.50 -2.16 0.00
C THR A 53 -10.37 -2.39 1.00
N PRO A 54 -10.50 -1.95 2.26
CA PRO A 54 -9.45 -2.18 3.27
C PRO A 54 -9.45 -3.63 3.76
N ASN A 55 -9.23 -4.55 2.84
CA ASN A 55 -9.26 -5.98 3.12
C ASN A 55 -8.22 -6.70 2.27
N ALA A 56 -7.26 -7.32 2.93
CA ALA A 56 -6.27 -8.18 2.31
C ALA A 56 -5.99 -9.35 3.27
N PRO A 57 -6.78 -10.42 3.20
CA PRO A 57 -6.72 -11.50 4.20
C PRO A 57 -5.35 -12.17 4.34
N HIS A 58 -4.52 -12.12 3.31
CA HIS A 58 -3.17 -12.70 3.35
C HIS A 58 -2.15 -11.79 4.07
N LEU A 59 -2.52 -10.55 4.40
CA LEU A 59 -1.64 -9.60 5.07
C LEU A 59 -2.11 -9.43 6.52
N LYS A 60 -1.20 -9.60 7.46
CA LYS A 60 -1.50 -9.44 8.89
C LYS A 60 -1.36 -7.98 9.28
N LEU A 61 -2.27 -7.50 10.15
CA LEU A 61 -2.20 -6.14 10.67
C LEU A 61 -1.05 -5.96 11.65
N GLU A 62 -0.79 -6.97 12.48
CA GLU A 62 0.25 -6.91 13.51
C GLU A 62 1.19 -8.12 13.42
N PRO A 63 2.06 -8.16 12.40
CA PRO A 63 3.07 -9.19 12.38
C PRO A 63 4.09 -8.94 13.48
N LYS A 64 4.82 -9.96 13.85
CA LYS A 64 5.82 -9.89 14.92
C LYS A 64 6.81 -8.74 14.64
N GLY A 65 6.91 -7.82 15.59
CA GLY A 65 7.88 -6.73 15.55
C GLY A 65 7.48 -5.51 14.74
N SER A 66 6.24 -5.45 14.22
CA SER A 66 5.78 -4.26 13.48
C SER A 66 4.28 -4.07 13.58
N THR A 67 3.84 -2.83 13.39
CA THR A 67 2.42 -2.47 13.32
C THR A 67 2.09 -2.05 11.90
N ARG A 68 0.93 -2.45 11.42
CA ARG A 68 0.43 -2.08 10.10
C ARG A 68 -0.90 -1.36 10.24
N VAL A 69 -1.18 -0.44 9.33
CA VAL A 69 -2.40 0.35 9.35
C VAL A 69 -2.92 0.50 7.94
N TRP A 70 -4.24 0.45 7.78
CA TRP A 70 -4.88 0.75 6.51
C TRP A 70 -4.93 2.25 6.29
N ALA A 71 -4.62 2.68 5.07
CA ALA A 71 -4.71 4.06 4.65
C ALA A 71 -5.68 4.18 3.50
N MET A 72 -6.52 5.22 3.53
CA MET A 72 -7.30 5.63 2.36
C MET A 72 -6.40 6.50 1.50
N VAL A 73 -6.31 6.17 0.22
CA VAL A 73 -5.42 6.85 -0.72
C VAL A 73 -6.18 7.29 -1.96
N ASP A 74 -5.72 8.36 -2.59
CA ASP A 74 -6.11 8.72 -3.94
C ASP A 74 -5.03 8.21 -4.89
N VAL A 75 -5.44 7.69 -6.06
CA VAL A 75 -4.51 7.11 -7.03
C VAL A 75 -4.79 7.65 -8.42
N GLU A 76 -3.70 7.83 -9.18
CA GLU A 76 -3.73 8.25 -10.58
C GLU A 76 -2.86 7.32 -11.42
N ASP A 77 -3.11 7.31 -12.74
CA ASP A 77 -2.36 6.48 -13.70
C ASP A 77 -2.30 5.03 -13.24
N PHE A 78 -3.47 4.45 -13.02
CA PHE A 78 -3.59 3.11 -12.46
C PHE A 78 -4.18 2.13 -13.45
N GLU A 79 -3.92 0.85 -13.20
CA GLU A 79 -4.58 -0.27 -13.85
C GLU A 79 -5.04 -1.26 -12.80
N LYS A 80 -6.12 -1.98 -13.11
CA LYS A 80 -6.66 -3.00 -12.22
C LYS A 80 -6.15 -4.37 -12.62
N TYR A 81 -5.94 -5.24 -11.64
CA TYR A 81 -5.57 -6.62 -11.88
C TYR A 81 -6.21 -7.52 -10.82
N ASN A 82 -6.37 -8.79 -11.17
CA ASN A 82 -7.07 -9.74 -10.30
C ASN A 82 -6.08 -10.63 -9.54
N ARG A 83 -6.40 -10.87 -8.29
CA ARG A 83 -5.72 -11.85 -7.43
C ARG A 83 -6.78 -12.77 -6.83
N PRO A 84 -6.40 -13.94 -6.29
CA PRO A 84 -7.36 -14.80 -5.58
C PRO A 84 -8.08 -14.05 -4.47
N GLU A 85 -9.32 -14.41 -4.19
CA GLU A 85 -10.10 -13.75 -3.12
C GLU A 85 -9.41 -13.83 -1.77
N SER A 86 -8.67 -14.93 -1.51
CA SER A 86 -7.87 -15.07 -0.30
C SER A 86 -6.77 -14.01 -0.19
N GLN A 87 -6.47 -13.29 -1.27
CA GLN A 87 -5.51 -12.20 -1.30
C GLN A 87 -6.17 -10.85 -1.61
N GLY A 88 -7.48 -10.75 -1.40
CA GLY A 88 -8.20 -9.47 -1.53
C GLY A 88 -8.94 -9.25 -2.84
N GLY A 89 -8.88 -10.16 -3.79
CA GLY A 89 -9.60 -10.04 -5.07
C GLY A 89 -8.97 -9.05 -6.03
N THR A 90 -9.70 -8.01 -6.41
CA THR A 90 -9.21 -7.01 -7.36
C THR A 90 -8.28 -6.01 -6.69
N TRP A 91 -7.12 -5.83 -7.28
CA TRP A 91 -6.11 -4.86 -6.82
C TRP A 91 -5.91 -3.78 -7.87
N VAL A 92 -5.28 -2.70 -7.44
CA VAL A 92 -4.92 -1.56 -8.29
C VAL A 92 -3.40 -1.38 -8.23
N LEU A 93 -2.80 -1.17 -9.39
CA LEU A 93 -1.39 -0.82 -9.52
C LEU A 93 -1.33 0.61 -10.04
N ALA A 94 -0.93 1.55 -9.18
CA ALA A 94 -0.96 2.97 -9.49
C ALA A 94 0.45 3.55 -9.62
N GLN A 95 0.62 4.47 -10.55
CA GLN A 95 1.89 5.16 -10.74
C GLN A 95 2.03 6.37 -9.81
N ARG A 96 0.91 6.90 -9.32
CA ARG A 96 0.90 8.02 -8.37
C ARG A 96 -0.10 7.73 -7.26
N MET A 97 0.27 8.08 -6.03
CA MET A 97 -0.56 7.85 -4.84
C MET A 97 -0.43 9.01 -3.87
N LYS A 98 -1.54 9.40 -3.28
CA LYS A 98 -1.57 10.38 -2.19
C LYS A 98 -2.32 9.78 -1.01
N VAL A 99 -1.70 9.73 0.16
CA VAL A 99 -2.35 9.24 1.37
C VAL A 99 -3.26 10.33 1.92
N ILE A 100 -4.55 10.02 2.06
CA ILE A 100 -5.55 10.97 2.55
C ILE A 100 -5.64 10.89 4.07
N LYS A 101 -5.81 9.68 4.60
CA LYS A 101 -5.91 9.44 6.05
C LYS A 101 -5.68 7.99 6.37
N THR A 102 -5.36 7.70 7.63
CA THR A 102 -5.34 6.33 8.13
C THR A 102 -6.74 5.95 8.61
N ILE A 103 -7.04 4.66 8.51
CA ILE A 103 -8.33 4.12 8.92
C ILE A 103 -8.10 3.24 10.13
N GLY A 104 -8.78 3.56 11.24
CA GLY A 104 -8.79 2.69 12.40
C GLY A 104 -9.54 1.39 12.10
N VAL A 105 -9.06 0.31 12.64
CA VAL A 105 -9.67 -1.02 12.47
C VAL A 105 -10.30 -1.47 13.77
#